data_913f1fa5b71ead38ecd59b7d69edabc1
#
_entry.id   913f1fa5b71ead38ecd59b7d69edabc1
#
_cell.length_a   1.000
_cell.length_b   1.000
_cell.length_c   1.000
_cell.angle_alpha   90.00
_cell.angle_beta   90.00
_cell.angle_gamma   90.00
#
_symmetry.space_group_name_H-M   'P 1'
#
loop_
_entity.id
_entity.type
_entity.pdbx_description
1 polymer ?
#
loop_
_entity_poly.entity_id
_entity_poly.type
_entity_poly.pdbx_seq_one_letter_code
_entity_poly.pdbx_strand_id
1 'polypeptide(L)'
;EKQMEMVRLGIGLYGIGNSEQELKVLENVSTLKTIISQIREVSAEESIGYSRRFRVTQKMKVATIPIGYADGIRRAWGNEKGFVTINNQKATILGSICMDMMMVDVTNISCKTGDEVIIFGKNPKVTEMANVIGTIPYEILTGISQRVKRIFYKN
;
A
#
# COMPACT_ATOMS: atom_id res chain seq x y z
N GLU A 1 -22.56 -23.68 22.12
CA GLU A 1 -22.36 -22.52 21.20
C GLU A 1 -23.52 -21.58 21.38
N LYS A 2 -23.23 -20.35 21.86
CA LYS A 2 -24.26 -19.36 22.15
C LYS A 2 -24.37 -18.39 20.96
N GLN A 3 -24.94 -18.83 19.84
CA GLN A 3 -25.43 -17.95 18.80
C GLN A 3 -26.80 -17.43 19.20
N MET A 4 -26.88 -16.14 19.45
CA MET A 4 -28.13 -15.42 19.67
C MET A 4 -28.76 -15.05 18.31
N GLU A 5 -29.91 -14.33 18.33
CA GLU A 5 -30.61 -13.92 17.11
C GLU A 5 -29.81 -12.93 16.25
N MET A 6 -28.76 -12.34 16.80
CA MET A 6 -27.92 -11.34 16.09
C MET A 6 -26.46 -11.56 16.40
N VAL A 7 -25.62 -11.52 15.36
CA VAL A 7 -24.16 -11.53 15.46
C VAL A 7 -23.59 -10.30 14.77
N ARG A 8 -22.47 -9.79 15.27
CA ARG A 8 -21.69 -8.76 14.61
C ARG A 8 -20.58 -9.45 13.83
N LEU A 9 -20.63 -9.31 12.50
CA LEU A 9 -19.56 -9.77 11.63
C LEU A 9 -18.39 -8.80 11.67
N GLY A 10 -17.20 -9.35 11.81
CA GLY A 10 -15.96 -8.58 11.90
C GLY A 10 -15.13 -8.63 10.63
N ILE A 11 -13.82 -8.62 10.81
CA ILE A 11 -12.82 -8.49 9.73
C ILE A 11 -12.81 -9.69 8.77
N GLY A 12 -13.41 -10.82 9.15
CA GLY A 12 -13.61 -11.97 8.27
C GLY A 12 -14.35 -11.60 6.97
N LEU A 13 -15.22 -10.58 6.99
CA LEU A 13 -15.87 -10.05 5.80
C LEU A 13 -14.88 -9.45 4.77
N TYR A 14 -13.68 -9.09 5.21
CA TYR A 14 -12.60 -8.58 4.36
C TYR A 14 -11.58 -9.67 4.00
N GLY A 15 -11.87 -10.94 4.33
CA GLY A 15 -10.98 -12.05 4.04
C GLY A 15 -9.78 -12.14 4.97
N ILE A 16 -9.88 -11.58 6.19
CA ILE A 16 -8.81 -11.58 7.17
C ILE A 16 -9.23 -12.45 8.35
N GLY A 17 -8.47 -13.54 8.59
CA GLY A 17 -8.68 -14.45 9.70
C GLY A 17 -7.75 -14.15 10.88
N ASN A 18 -8.17 -14.57 12.08
CA ASN A 18 -7.41 -14.49 13.31
C ASN A 18 -6.68 -15.82 13.64
N SER A 19 -6.94 -16.87 12.87
CA SER A 19 -6.34 -18.19 13.02
C SER A 19 -5.91 -18.76 11.67
N GLU A 20 -4.97 -19.71 11.68
CA GLU A 20 -4.56 -20.42 10.46
C GLU A 20 -5.70 -21.18 9.80
N GLN A 21 -6.66 -21.66 10.59
CA GLN A 21 -7.83 -22.37 10.08
C GLN A 21 -8.76 -21.43 9.30
N GLU A 22 -9.00 -20.22 9.83
CA GLU A 22 -9.78 -19.20 9.14
C GLU A 22 -9.10 -18.72 7.87
N LEU A 23 -7.79 -18.52 7.88
CA LEU A 23 -7.02 -18.10 6.72
C LEU A 23 -7.03 -19.10 5.55
N LYS A 24 -7.35 -20.38 5.81
CA LYS A 24 -7.48 -21.42 4.76
C LYS A 24 -8.78 -21.32 3.98
N VAL A 25 -9.84 -20.73 4.56
CA VAL A 25 -11.17 -20.65 3.98
C VAL A 25 -11.58 -19.23 3.59
N LEU A 26 -10.88 -18.21 4.11
CA LEU A 26 -11.14 -16.82 3.79
C LEU A 26 -10.33 -16.37 2.57
N GLU A 27 -10.99 -15.69 1.66
CA GLU A 27 -10.36 -15.12 0.46
C GLU A 27 -10.17 -13.61 0.61
N ASN A 28 -9.13 -13.07 -0.04
CA ASN A 28 -8.92 -11.63 -0.09
C ASN A 28 -10.05 -10.94 -0.85
N VAL A 29 -10.77 -10.05 -0.18
CA VAL A 29 -11.95 -9.35 -0.71
C VAL A 29 -11.58 -8.03 -1.36
N SER A 30 -10.58 -7.31 -0.84
CA SER A 30 -10.28 -5.96 -1.28
C SER A 30 -8.85 -5.79 -1.78
N THR A 31 -8.72 -5.02 -2.84
CA THR A 31 -7.41 -4.59 -3.37
C THR A 31 -7.41 -3.09 -3.55
N LEU A 32 -6.44 -2.40 -2.95
CA LEU A 32 -6.17 -0.99 -3.23
C LEU A 32 -5.05 -0.91 -4.25
N LYS A 33 -5.36 -0.29 -5.39
CA LYS A 33 -4.40 -0.15 -6.49
C LYS A 33 -4.47 1.22 -7.14
N THR A 34 -3.41 1.59 -7.81
CA THR A 34 -3.23 2.81 -8.58
C THR A 34 -2.29 2.54 -9.74
N ILE A 35 -1.72 3.57 -10.34
CA ILE A 35 -0.77 3.45 -11.45
C ILE A 35 0.52 4.24 -11.17
N ILE A 36 1.55 4.01 -11.95
CA ILE A 36 2.72 4.88 -12.00
C ILE A 36 2.37 6.12 -12.83
N SER A 37 2.49 7.32 -12.25
CA SER A 37 2.25 8.58 -12.96
C SER A 37 3.50 9.13 -13.65
N GLN A 38 4.68 8.86 -13.11
CA GLN A 38 5.96 9.33 -13.65
C GLN A 38 7.08 8.40 -13.20
N ILE A 39 8.10 8.25 -14.05
CA ILE A 39 9.40 7.65 -13.68
C ILE A 39 10.48 8.64 -14.06
N ARG A 40 11.45 8.86 -13.16
CA ARG A 40 12.63 9.67 -13.44
C ARG A 40 13.89 9.04 -12.87
N GLU A 41 15.03 9.34 -13.47
CA GLU A 41 16.33 9.09 -12.88
C GLU A 41 16.65 10.22 -11.90
N VAL A 42 17.23 9.88 -10.77
CA VAL A 42 17.65 10.78 -9.71
C VAL A 42 19.12 10.52 -9.44
N SER A 43 19.92 11.57 -9.45
CA SER A 43 21.37 11.48 -9.24
C SER A 43 21.72 11.47 -7.74
N ALA A 44 22.95 11.03 -7.44
CA ALA A 44 23.50 11.20 -6.09
C ALA A 44 23.43 12.67 -5.66
N GLU A 45 23.35 12.92 -4.35
CA GLU A 45 23.21 14.23 -3.69
C GLU A 45 21.82 14.90 -3.84
N GLU A 46 20.96 14.43 -4.74
CA GLU A 46 19.57 14.87 -4.77
C GLU A 46 18.78 14.34 -3.56
N SER A 47 17.64 14.93 -3.31
CA SER A 47 16.75 14.51 -2.21
C SER A 47 15.32 14.27 -2.71
N ILE A 48 14.63 13.33 -2.04
CA ILE A 48 13.27 12.92 -2.39
C ILE A 48 12.31 13.27 -1.24
N GLY A 49 11.17 13.87 -1.61
CA GLY A 49 10.09 14.21 -0.69
C GLY A 49 10.34 15.46 0.14
N TYR A 50 9.36 15.80 0.96
CA TYR A 50 9.42 16.98 1.84
C TYR A 50 10.52 16.85 2.90
N SER A 51 11.09 18.01 3.26
CA SER A 51 12.14 18.15 4.27
C SER A 51 13.42 17.38 3.93
N ARG A 52 13.62 17.00 2.67
CA ARG A 52 14.82 16.29 2.18
C ARG A 52 15.19 15.08 3.04
N ARG A 53 14.18 14.33 3.52
CA ARG A 53 14.39 13.23 4.47
C ARG A 53 15.06 12.01 3.85
N PHE A 54 14.92 11.81 2.54
CA PHE A 54 15.66 10.79 1.83
C PHE A 54 16.71 11.45 0.95
N ARG A 55 17.99 11.15 1.18
CA ARG A 55 19.08 11.58 0.33
C ARG A 55 19.52 10.44 -0.56
N VAL A 56 19.63 10.72 -1.84
CA VAL A 56 20.07 9.75 -2.84
C VAL A 56 21.60 9.62 -2.75
N THR A 57 22.09 8.42 -2.49
CA THR A 57 23.53 8.13 -2.35
C THR A 57 24.18 7.64 -3.64
N GLN A 58 23.37 7.12 -4.55
CA GLN A 58 23.78 6.64 -5.87
C GLN A 58 22.66 6.86 -6.89
N LYS A 59 22.99 6.90 -8.17
CA LYS A 59 21.98 7.04 -9.23
C LYS A 59 20.91 5.96 -9.09
N MET A 60 19.63 6.37 -9.11
CA MET A 60 18.48 5.47 -8.96
C MET A 60 17.31 5.89 -9.85
N LYS A 61 16.39 4.97 -10.10
CA LYS A 61 15.09 5.25 -10.75
C LYS A 61 13.99 5.34 -9.71
N VAL A 62 13.22 6.41 -9.78
CA VAL A 62 12.15 6.70 -8.83
C VAL A 62 10.83 6.84 -9.58
N ALA A 63 9.82 6.12 -9.13
CA ALA A 63 8.46 6.28 -9.62
C ALA A 63 7.64 7.16 -8.67
N THR A 64 6.84 8.05 -9.24
CA THR A 64 5.82 8.82 -8.53
C THR A 64 4.47 8.10 -8.66
N ILE A 65 3.86 7.86 -7.52
CA ILE A 65 2.60 7.15 -7.38
C ILE A 65 1.54 8.15 -6.89
N PRO A 66 0.45 8.40 -7.66
CA PRO A 66 -0.55 9.43 -7.36
C PRO A 66 -1.57 8.95 -6.32
N ILE A 67 -1.09 8.59 -5.14
CA ILE A 67 -1.87 8.25 -3.95
C ILE A 67 -1.09 8.67 -2.71
N GLY A 68 -1.73 9.31 -1.76
CA GLY A 68 -1.09 9.85 -0.58
C GLY A 68 -1.93 9.76 0.69
N TYR A 69 -1.56 10.54 1.72
CA TYR A 69 -2.24 10.42 3.01
C TYR A 69 -3.70 10.92 2.99
N ALA A 70 -4.07 11.78 2.05
CA ALA A 70 -5.47 12.19 1.88
C ALA A 70 -6.35 11.07 1.30
N ASP A 71 -5.73 10.04 0.71
CA ASP A 71 -6.41 8.83 0.25
C ASP A 71 -6.50 7.75 1.33
N GLY A 72 -5.82 7.94 2.46
CA GLY A 72 -5.76 6.97 3.56
C GLY A 72 -4.42 6.23 3.66
N ILE A 73 -3.41 6.62 2.86
CA ILE A 73 -2.07 6.04 2.96
C ILE A 73 -1.40 6.55 4.22
N ARG A 74 -0.99 5.65 5.10
CA ARG A 74 -0.38 6.03 6.38
C ARG A 74 1.00 6.64 6.17
N ARG A 75 1.22 7.86 6.67
CA ARG A 75 2.54 8.53 6.60
C ARG A 75 3.65 7.72 7.27
N ALA A 76 3.30 6.87 8.21
CA ALA A 76 4.21 5.96 8.89
C ALA A 76 4.87 4.93 7.97
N TRP A 77 4.29 4.65 6.78
CA TRP A 77 4.91 3.80 5.76
C TRP A 77 6.06 4.47 5.00
N GLY A 78 6.19 5.78 5.08
CA GLY A 78 7.30 6.51 4.48
C GLY A 78 8.66 6.19 5.10
N ASN A 79 9.72 6.79 4.55
CA ASN A 79 11.09 6.66 5.00
C ASN A 79 11.55 5.18 5.05
N GLU A 80 11.36 4.47 3.93
CA GLU A 80 11.81 3.09 3.67
C GLU A 80 11.18 2.00 4.56
N LYS A 81 10.14 2.34 5.33
CA LYS A 81 9.42 1.37 6.15
C LYS A 81 8.42 0.54 5.34
N GLY A 82 7.60 1.21 4.55
CA GLY A 82 6.58 0.58 3.73
C GLY A 82 7.05 0.31 2.30
N PHE A 83 6.23 -0.41 1.57
CA PHE A 83 6.46 -0.75 0.18
C PHE A 83 5.14 -0.92 -0.56
N VAL A 84 5.23 -0.98 -1.87
CA VAL A 84 4.14 -1.34 -2.78
C VAL A 84 4.60 -2.46 -3.69
N THR A 85 3.69 -3.09 -4.43
CA THR A 85 4.03 -4.10 -5.43
C THR A 85 3.79 -3.55 -6.83
N ILE A 86 4.81 -3.68 -7.69
CA ILE A 86 4.81 -3.32 -9.12
C ILE A 86 5.34 -4.52 -9.88
N ASN A 87 4.60 -5.04 -10.85
CA ASN A 87 4.99 -6.21 -11.64
C ASN A 87 5.47 -7.38 -10.76
N ASN A 88 4.72 -7.68 -9.68
CA ASN A 88 5.04 -8.70 -8.67
C ASN A 88 6.35 -8.48 -7.89
N GLN A 89 6.96 -7.31 -7.99
CA GLN A 89 8.19 -6.95 -7.28
C GLN A 89 7.91 -5.87 -6.24
N LYS A 90 8.62 -5.96 -5.12
CA LYS A 90 8.50 -5.03 -4.00
C LYS A 90 9.26 -3.73 -4.31
N ALA A 91 8.56 -2.60 -4.28
CA ALA A 91 9.09 -1.25 -4.46
C ALA A 91 9.01 -0.48 -3.14
N THR A 92 10.14 -0.13 -2.56
CA THR A 92 10.23 0.56 -1.26
C THR A 92 9.77 2.01 -1.36
N ILE A 93 9.00 2.48 -0.38
CA ILE A 93 8.55 3.89 -0.32
C ILE A 93 9.70 4.77 0.19
N LEU A 94 10.07 5.77 -0.62
CA LEU A 94 11.16 6.68 -0.36
C LEU A 94 10.69 7.99 0.27
N GLY A 95 11.38 8.43 1.31
CA GLY A 95 11.10 9.71 1.96
C GLY A 95 9.69 9.81 2.54
N SER A 96 9.21 11.04 2.69
CA SER A 96 7.89 11.30 3.28
C SER A 96 6.77 11.10 2.28
N ILE A 97 5.68 10.44 2.69
CA ILE A 97 4.44 10.39 1.92
C ILE A 97 3.79 11.77 1.94
N CYS A 98 3.41 12.26 0.76
CA CYS A 98 2.75 13.54 0.55
C CYS A 98 1.22 13.40 0.65
N MET A 99 0.49 14.52 0.50
CA MET A 99 -0.97 14.54 0.54
C MET A 99 -1.59 13.64 -0.53
N ASP A 100 -1.11 13.77 -1.76
CA ASP A 100 -1.72 13.13 -2.94
C ASP A 100 -0.75 12.24 -3.71
N MET A 101 0.45 12.03 -3.20
CA MET A 101 1.45 11.20 -3.87
C MET A 101 2.48 10.62 -2.90
N MET A 102 3.16 9.58 -3.36
CA MET A 102 4.37 9.03 -2.74
C MET A 102 5.38 8.65 -3.82
N MET A 103 6.64 8.51 -3.44
CA MET A 103 7.72 8.08 -4.30
C MET A 103 8.22 6.71 -3.89
N VAL A 104 8.54 5.86 -4.87
CA VAL A 104 9.05 4.50 -4.63
C VAL A 104 10.28 4.22 -5.47
N ASP A 105 11.17 3.38 -4.95
CA ASP A 105 12.34 2.90 -5.67
C ASP A 105 11.95 1.84 -6.71
N VAL A 106 12.26 2.12 -7.97
CA VAL A 106 12.07 1.20 -9.09
C VAL A 106 13.37 0.92 -9.86
N THR A 107 14.51 1.14 -9.22
CA THR A 107 15.85 1.01 -9.84
C THR A 107 16.02 -0.35 -10.52
N ASN A 108 15.60 -1.41 -9.86
CA ASN A 108 15.74 -2.79 -10.34
C ASN A 108 14.41 -3.39 -10.84
N ILE A 109 13.38 -2.57 -11.04
CA ILE A 109 12.06 -3.01 -11.50
C ILE A 109 11.85 -2.57 -12.94
N SER A 110 11.60 -3.53 -13.82
CA SER A 110 11.21 -3.23 -15.20
C SER A 110 9.75 -2.75 -15.19
N CYS A 111 9.56 -1.43 -15.33
CA CYS A 111 8.24 -0.81 -15.32
C CYS A 111 8.21 0.47 -16.15
N LYS A 112 7.01 0.92 -16.48
CA LYS A 112 6.73 2.15 -17.24
C LYS A 112 5.57 2.94 -16.63
N THR A 113 5.44 4.18 -17.03
CA THR A 113 4.26 5.01 -16.70
C THR A 113 2.99 4.32 -17.17
N GLY A 114 1.97 4.28 -16.30
CA GLY A 114 0.71 3.58 -16.52
C GLY A 114 0.67 2.16 -15.96
N ASP A 115 1.80 1.56 -15.59
CA ASP A 115 1.82 0.24 -14.96
C ASP A 115 1.09 0.26 -13.61
N GLU A 116 0.38 -0.83 -13.31
CA GLU A 116 -0.38 -1.00 -12.08
C GLU A 116 0.54 -1.08 -10.85
N VAL A 117 0.10 -0.43 -9.79
CA VAL A 117 0.75 -0.43 -8.47
C VAL A 117 -0.25 -0.95 -7.46
N ILE A 118 0.09 -2.02 -6.75
CA ILE A 118 -0.73 -2.60 -5.69
C ILE A 118 -0.22 -2.08 -4.34
N ILE A 119 -1.10 -1.39 -3.61
CA ILE A 119 -0.80 -0.91 -2.26
C ILE A 119 -1.03 -2.02 -1.24
N PHE A 120 -2.18 -2.69 -1.33
CA PHE A 120 -2.49 -3.93 -0.63
C PHE A 120 -3.55 -4.74 -1.41
N GLY A 121 -3.56 -6.04 -1.18
CA GLY A 121 -4.45 -6.98 -1.85
C GLY A 121 -4.04 -8.41 -1.54
N LYS A 122 -3.91 -9.24 -2.57
CA LYS A 122 -3.31 -10.57 -2.42
C LYS A 122 -1.81 -10.48 -2.07
N ASN A 123 -1.10 -9.51 -2.63
CA ASN A 123 0.32 -9.23 -2.37
C ASN A 123 0.62 -7.73 -2.63
N PRO A 124 1.03 -6.94 -1.62
CA PRO A 124 1.12 -7.33 -0.20
C PRO A 124 -0.26 -7.51 0.44
N LYS A 125 -0.33 -8.31 1.50
CA LYS A 125 -1.54 -8.42 2.32
C LYS A 125 -1.69 -7.18 3.19
N VAL A 126 -2.93 -6.76 3.45
CA VAL A 126 -3.19 -5.63 4.35
C VAL A 126 -2.66 -5.88 5.77
N THR A 127 -2.62 -7.13 6.22
CA THR A 127 -2.01 -7.54 7.50
C THR A 127 -0.51 -7.27 7.53
N GLU A 128 0.20 -7.52 6.43
CA GLU A 128 1.63 -7.21 6.31
C GLU A 128 1.86 -5.70 6.40
N MET A 129 1.04 -4.92 5.70
CA MET A 129 1.12 -3.46 5.73
C MET A 129 0.80 -2.88 7.12
N ALA A 130 -0.14 -3.50 7.85
CA ALA A 130 -0.44 -3.13 9.23
C ALA A 130 0.76 -3.38 10.17
N ASN A 131 1.37 -4.54 10.05
CA ASN A 131 2.51 -4.94 10.89
C ASN A 131 3.72 -4.02 10.72
N VAL A 132 3.99 -3.54 9.50
CA VAL A 132 5.09 -2.59 9.21
C VAL A 132 5.07 -1.34 10.09
N ILE A 133 3.89 -0.90 10.50
CA ILE A 133 3.71 0.33 11.30
C ILE A 133 3.10 0.07 12.69
N GLY A 134 3.02 -1.20 13.10
CA GLY A 134 2.53 -1.58 14.43
C GLY A 134 1.04 -1.29 14.65
N THR A 135 0.21 -1.45 13.63
CA THR A 135 -1.25 -1.26 13.71
C THR A 135 -2.01 -2.52 13.30
N ILE A 136 -3.33 -2.42 13.25
CA ILE A 136 -4.24 -3.50 12.88
C ILE A 136 -4.87 -3.27 11.49
N PRO A 137 -5.22 -4.34 10.76
CA PRO A 137 -5.82 -4.23 9.42
C PRO A 137 -7.09 -3.37 9.38
N TYR A 138 -7.89 -3.38 10.44
CA TYR A 138 -9.09 -2.53 10.54
C TYR A 138 -8.78 -1.05 10.34
N GLU A 139 -7.72 -0.55 10.98
CA GLU A 139 -7.34 0.86 10.90
C GLU A 139 -6.92 1.25 9.48
N ILE A 140 -6.28 0.35 8.76
CA ILE A 140 -5.90 0.59 7.36
C ILE A 140 -7.15 0.60 6.47
N LEU A 141 -7.98 -0.43 6.56
CA LEU A 141 -9.16 -0.56 5.71
C LEU A 141 -10.17 0.57 5.92
N THR A 142 -10.46 0.93 7.17
CA THR A 142 -11.39 2.03 7.51
C THR A 142 -10.82 3.41 7.23
N GLY A 143 -9.49 3.52 7.18
CA GLY A 143 -8.78 4.76 6.87
C GLY A 143 -8.80 5.16 5.40
N ILE A 144 -9.20 4.26 4.49
CA ILE A 144 -9.26 4.58 3.06
C ILE A 144 -10.35 5.60 2.79
N SER A 145 -9.95 6.77 2.28
CA SER A 145 -10.81 7.91 2.02
C SER A 145 -11.95 7.57 1.05
N GLN A 146 -13.09 8.24 1.22
CA GLN A 146 -14.24 8.11 0.30
C GLN A 146 -13.94 8.66 -1.10
N ARG A 147 -12.93 9.50 -1.26
CA ARG A 147 -12.50 9.99 -2.58
C ARG A 147 -11.86 8.91 -3.44
N VAL A 148 -11.39 7.81 -2.84
CA VAL A 148 -10.89 6.65 -3.57
C VAL A 148 -12.08 5.92 -4.18
N LYS A 149 -12.10 5.77 -5.50
CA LYS A 149 -13.17 5.10 -6.23
C LYS A 149 -13.24 3.62 -5.83
N ARG A 150 -14.42 3.16 -5.48
CA ARG A 150 -14.69 1.75 -5.17
C ARG A 150 -15.38 1.10 -6.36
N ILE A 151 -14.84 -0.02 -6.80
CA ILE A 151 -15.39 -0.80 -7.91
C ILE A 151 -15.71 -2.18 -7.34
N PHE A 152 -16.94 -2.59 -7.46
CA PHE A 152 -17.42 -3.89 -6.99
C PHE A 152 -17.51 -4.84 -8.17
N TYR A 153 -16.92 -6.01 -8.01
CA TYR A 153 -17.03 -7.11 -8.96
C TYR A 153 -17.97 -8.16 -8.36
N LYS A 154 -18.87 -8.66 -9.19
CA LYS A 154 -19.70 -9.81 -8.85
C LYS A 154 -19.07 -11.01 -9.55
N ASN A 155 -18.62 -12.01 -8.77
CA ASN A 155 -18.19 -13.30 -9.30
C ASN A 155 -19.41 -14.16 -9.59
#